data_4c56d5b4dbd9b8b22f6b5e7b9ee4d2f8
#
_entry.id   4c56d5b4dbd9b8b22f6b5e7b9ee4d2f8
#
_cell.length_a   1.000
_cell.length_b   1.000
_cell.length_c   1.000
_cell.angle_alpha   90.00
_cell.angle_beta   90.00
_cell.angle_gamma   90.00
#
_symmetry.space_group_name_H-M   'P 1'
#
loop_
_entity.id
_entity.type
_entity.pdbx_description
1 polymer ?
#
loop_
_entity_poly.entity_id
_entity_poly.type
_entity_poly.pdbx_seq_one_letter_code
_entity_poly.pdbx_strand_id
1 'polypeptide(L)'
;MAASSKIIVIDDDPTGSQTVHSCPLLLRWDAATLAAGLRHPSPLLFLLANTRALAPEAAAERVRQICRALAAALPLAGIERWWLVSRGDSTLRGHFPLEVEVIAAELGPFAATLLIPAFFEGGRTTVGGVHLLHGQPVHETAFARDSLFGYASSYLPVWVEQKSGGRIAAHQVQRLTGAELDCAAASGGQALAERLAALDGGPVLAVDGERPEQLAALAQVVRQAWPRAVLSQSAASWIQALAALPPQPLAGAALARLRRPKPGLVLVGSHVPLADAQLTQLLTEPRCVGLELPVAKLARLLEGPLPEPLLASLEADWLVQLRRVLAQGQTPVLYTSRGELQCASVAQRRRLGDALAALMARLAAALAPQLGYLISKGGITTHTLLADGLALAAVELKGQLLPGLSLVLADLPEPLPVLTFPGNLGDGDTLRLAWRWMEGLESAD
;
A
#
# COMPACT_ATOMS: atom_id res chain seq x y z
N MET A 1 -28.09 -9.49 -18.28
CA MET A 1 -27.11 -8.62 -17.60
C MET A 1 -25.76 -9.28 -17.76
N ALA A 2 -24.73 -8.55 -18.20
CA ALA A 2 -23.37 -9.12 -18.23
C ALA A 2 -22.99 -9.51 -16.81
N ALA A 3 -22.41 -10.70 -16.63
CA ALA A 3 -21.96 -11.18 -15.33
C ALA A 3 -21.00 -10.13 -14.72
N SER A 4 -21.33 -9.68 -13.50
CA SER A 4 -20.52 -8.69 -12.80
C SER A 4 -19.16 -9.32 -12.46
N SER A 5 -18.08 -8.68 -12.88
CA SER A 5 -16.71 -9.17 -12.63
C SER A 5 -15.94 -8.20 -11.74
N LYS A 6 -15.04 -8.72 -10.88
CA LYS A 6 -14.21 -7.94 -9.95
C LYS A 6 -12.76 -8.38 -9.96
N ILE A 7 -11.89 -7.43 -9.82
CA ILE A 7 -10.49 -7.63 -9.44
C ILE A 7 -10.37 -7.27 -7.97
N ILE A 8 -10.07 -8.25 -7.14
CA ILE A 8 -9.99 -8.13 -5.70
C ILE A 8 -8.51 -8.14 -5.30
N VAL A 9 -8.09 -7.11 -4.62
CA VAL A 9 -6.70 -6.92 -4.19
C VAL A 9 -6.64 -6.99 -2.67
N ILE A 10 -5.95 -8.00 -2.14
CA ILE A 10 -5.60 -8.06 -0.71
C ILE A 10 -4.25 -7.36 -0.58
N ASP A 11 -4.24 -6.20 0.07
CA ASP A 11 -3.09 -5.30 0.13
C ASP A 11 -2.35 -5.43 1.46
N ASP A 12 -1.06 -5.73 1.41
CA ASP A 12 -0.21 -5.92 2.57
C ASP A 12 0.23 -4.60 3.24
N ASP A 13 0.02 -3.44 2.58
CA ASP A 13 0.48 -2.14 3.03
C ASP A 13 -0.49 -1.00 2.64
N PRO A 14 -0.83 -0.07 3.56
CA PRO A 14 -1.79 1.00 3.31
C PRO A 14 -1.35 2.02 2.25
N THR A 15 -0.12 1.94 1.78
CA THR A 15 0.39 2.75 0.68
C THR A 15 0.48 1.97 -0.63
N GLY A 16 -0.11 0.76 -0.70
CA GLY A 16 -0.03 -0.17 -1.82
C GLY A 16 -0.89 0.18 -3.03
N SER A 17 -1.86 1.03 -2.87
CA SER A 17 -2.83 1.42 -3.90
C SER A 17 -2.31 2.49 -4.90
N GLN A 18 -1.00 2.59 -5.04
CA GLN A 18 -0.36 3.43 -6.07
C GLN A 18 -0.85 3.00 -7.47
N THR A 19 -0.86 3.89 -8.44
CA THR A 19 -1.21 3.61 -9.85
C THR A 19 -2.68 3.39 -10.17
N VAL A 20 -3.59 3.35 -9.21
CA VAL A 20 -5.02 3.17 -9.43
C VAL A 20 -5.87 4.30 -8.89
N HIS A 21 -7.12 4.41 -9.36
CA HIS A 21 -8.04 5.47 -8.98
C HIS A 21 -9.50 5.01 -9.07
N SER A 22 -10.41 5.82 -8.57
CA SER A 22 -11.87 5.63 -8.69
C SER A 22 -12.32 4.24 -8.22
N CYS A 23 -11.75 3.77 -7.12
CA CYS A 23 -12.08 2.47 -6.56
C CYS A 23 -12.06 2.50 -5.02
N PRO A 24 -12.83 1.63 -4.36
CA PRO A 24 -12.87 1.56 -2.91
C PRO A 24 -11.67 0.81 -2.36
N LEU A 25 -11.13 1.30 -1.25
CA LEU A 25 -10.19 0.62 -0.37
C LEU A 25 -10.89 0.35 0.96
N LEU A 26 -11.16 -0.91 1.27
CA LEU A 26 -11.81 -1.31 2.51
C LEU A 26 -10.77 -1.50 3.62
N LEU A 27 -11.04 -0.92 4.78
CA LEU A 27 -10.26 -1.03 6.00
C LEU A 27 -10.86 -2.08 6.95
N ARG A 28 -12.09 -2.50 6.67
CA ARG A 28 -12.84 -3.57 7.35
C ARG A 28 -13.46 -4.51 6.32
N TRP A 29 -13.70 -5.75 6.71
CA TRP A 29 -14.27 -6.79 5.84
C TRP A 29 -15.47 -7.50 6.49
N ASP A 30 -16.24 -6.79 7.34
CA ASP A 30 -17.56 -7.24 7.74
C ASP A 30 -18.51 -7.33 6.54
N ALA A 31 -19.61 -8.07 6.71
CA ALA A 31 -20.53 -8.37 5.61
C ALA A 31 -21.10 -7.11 4.93
N ALA A 32 -21.40 -6.05 5.69
CA ALA A 32 -21.96 -4.81 5.14
C ALA A 32 -20.92 -4.04 4.31
N THR A 33 -19.69 -3.91 4.84
CA THR A 33 -18.57 -3.24 4.18
C THR A 33 -18.18 -3.97 2.90
N LEU A 34 -18.06 -5.31 2.94
CA LEU A 34 -17.76 -6.11 1.74
C LEU A 34 -18.88 -5.99 0.69
N ALA A 35 -20.14 -6.07 1.11
CA ALA A 35 -21.27 -5.94 0.19
C ALA A 35 -21.27 -4.57 -0.52
N ALA A 36 -20.96 -3.49 0.20
CA ALA A 36 -20.83 -2.15 -0.38
C ALA A 36 -19.68 -2.09 -1.38
N GLY A 37 -18.48 -2.59 -1.02
CA GLY A 37 -17.31 -2.62 -1.90
C GLY A 37 -17.50 -3.46 -3.15
N LEU A 38 -18.11 -4.65 -3.03
CA LEU A 38 -18.38 -5.53 -4.16
C LEU A 38 -19.41 -4.96 -5.14
N ARG A 39 -20.40 -4.17 -4.64
CA ARG A 39 -21.39 -3.48 -5.48
C ARG A 39 -20.91 -2.16 -6.06
N HIS A 40 -19.77 -1.66 -5.61
CA HIS A 40 -19.19 -0.43 -6.16
C HIS A 40 -18.98 -0.56 -7.69
N PRO A 41 -19.22 0.48 -8.51
CA PRO A 41 -19.13 0.38 -9.97
C PRO A 41 -17.72 0.10 -10.51
N SER A 42 -16.66 0.43 -9.75
CA SER A 42 -15.29 0.13 -10.15
C SER A 42 -15.06 -1.37 -10.34
N PRO A 43 -14.30 -1.78 -11.35
CA PRO A 43 -13.86 -3.17 -11.49
C PRO A 43 -12.90 -3.60 -10.39
N LEU A 44 -12.25 -2.65 -9.71
CA LEU A 44 -11.30 -2.88 -8.62
C LEU A 44 -11.96 -2.77 -7.24
N LEU A 45 -11.52 -3.64 -6.34
CA LEU A 45 -11.78 -3.59 -4.91
C LEU A 45 -10.49 -3.89 -4.14
N PHE A 46 -10.05 -2.97 -3.29
CA PHE A 46 -8.93 -3.19 -2.38
C PHE A 46 -9.42 -3.57 -0.98
N LEU A 47 -8.74 -4.52 -0.36
CA LEU A 47 -8.91 -4.95 1.03
C LEU A 47 -7.57 -4.75 1.74
N LEU A 48 -7.48 -3.77 2.62
CA LEU A 48 -6.25 -3.44 3.32
C LEU A 48 -5.99 -4.44 4.46
N ALA A 49 -5.26 -5.50 4.18
CA ALA A 49 -4.87 -6.49 5.18
C ALA A 49 -3.77 -5.98 6.13
N ASN A 50 -2.91 -5.08 5.67
CA ASN A 50 -1.77 -4.52 6.43
C ASN A 50 -0.90 -5.59 7.09
N THR A 51 -0.70 -6.70 6.41
CA THR A 51 -0.04 -7.92 6.92
C THR A 51 1.45 -7.74 7.11
N ARG A 52 2.09 -6.84 6.34
CA ARG A 52 3.52 -6.54 6.47
C ARG A 52 3.90 -6.04 7.87
N ALA A 53 2.97 -5.41 8.58
CA ALA A 53 3.17 -4.96 9.96
C ALA A 53 2.98 -6.07 11.00
N LEU A 54 2.53 -7.27 10.61
CA LEU A 54 2.17 -8.37 11.50
C LEU A 54 3.26 -9.44 11.61
N ALA A 55 3.20 -10.24 12.66
CA ALA A 55 3.93 -11.50 12.72
C ALA A 55 3.32 -12.52 11.73
N PRO A 56 4.08 -13.51 11.24
CA PRO A 56 3.62 -14.45 10.23
C PRO A 56 2.28 -15.14 10.57
N GLU A 57 2.11 -15.60 11.80
CA GLU A 57 0.89 -16.27 12.25
C GLU A 57 -0.33 -15.34 12.22
N ALA A 58 -0.15 -14.09 12.67
CA ALA A 58 -1.20 -13.07 12.65
C ALA A 58 -1.52 -12.62 11.20
N ALA A 59 -0.51 -12.56 10.32
CA ALA A 59 -0.70 -12.27 8.91
C ALA A 59 -1.51 -13.38 8.23
N ALA A 60 -1.15 -14.65 8.46
CA ALA A 60 -1.90 -15.81 7.93
C ALA A 60 -3.36 -15.81 8.40
N GLU A 61 -3.60 -15.56 9.69
CA GLU A 61 -4.96 -15.51 10.23
C GLU A 61 -5.77 -14.34 9.64
N ARG A 62 -5.15 -13.18 9.47
CA ARG A 62 -5.77 -12.01 8.84
C ARG A 62 -6.20 -12.31 7.41
N VAL A 63 -5.32 -12.89 6.61
CA VAL A 63 -5.62 -13.26 5.22
C VAL A 63 -6.73 -14.33 5.19
N ARG A 64 -6.70 -15.32 6.10
CA ARG A 64 -7.74 -16.35 6.21
C ARG A 64 -9.12 -15.74 6.50
N GLN A 65 -9.21 -14.82 7.45
CA GLN A 65 -10.45 -14.11 7.78
C GLN A 65 -10.99 -13.34 6.57
N ILE A 66 -10.13 -12.62 5.85
CA ILE A 66 -10.52 -11.89 4.63
C ILE A 66 -11.04 -12.88 3.58
N CYS A 67 -10.33 -13.97 3.31
CA CYS A 67 -10.74 -14.96 2.31
C CYS A 67 -12.09 -15.61 2.63
N ARG A 68 -12.33 -15.98 3.89
CA ARG A 68 -13.62 -16.54 4.33
C ARG A 68 -14.76 -15.54 4.22
N ALA A 69 -14.51 -14.28 4.58
CA ALA A 69 -15.50 -13.22 4.41
C ALA A 69 -15.81 -12.96 2.92
N LEU A 70 -14.81 -12.98 2.05
CA LEU A 70 -14.99 -12.90 0.60
C LEU A 70 -15.76 -14.08 0.02
N ALA A 71 -15.44 -15.31 0.43
CA ALA A 71 -16.13 -16.51 -0.02
C ALA A 71 -17.66 -16.45 0.26
N ALA A 72 -18.03 -15.87 1.41
CA ALA A 72 -19.42 -15.67 1.79
C ALA A 72 -20.06 -14.49 1.04
N ALA A 73 -19.32 -13.39 0.80
CA ALA A 73 -19.88 -12.16 0.26
C ALA A 73 -20.02 -12.17 -1.28
N LEU A 74 -19.14 -12.85 -2.01
CA LEU A 74 -19.13 -12.88 -3.47
C LEU A 74 -20.45 -13.37 -4.08
N PRO A 75 -21.00 -14.54 -3.67
CA PRO A 75 -22.28 -15.02 -4.19
C PRO A 75 -23.45 -14.08 -3.85
N LEU A 76 -23.44 -13.50 -2.64
CA LEU A 76 -24.49 -12.57 -2.20
C LEU A 76 -24.46 -11.25 -2.97
N ALA A 77 -23.31 -10.86 -3.48
CA ALA A 77 -23.15 -9.68 -4.34
C ALA A 77 -23.40 -9.97 -5.82
N GLY A 78 -23.64 -11.23 -6.22
CA GLY A 78 -23.80 -11.65 -7.61
C GLY A 78 -22.53 -11.55 -8.43
N ILE A 79 -21.36 -11.69 -7.79
CA ILE A 79 -20.05 -11.67 -8.45
C ILE A 79 -19.68 -13.11 -8.83
N GLU A 80 -19.84 -13.43 -10.11
CA GLU A 80 -19.55 -14.77 -10.66
C GLU A 80 -18.11 -14.90 -11.17
N ARG A 81 -17.52 -13.79 -11.62
CA ARG A 81 -16.18 -13.75 -12.19
C ARG A 81 -15.31 -12.81 -11.38
N TRP A 82 -14.16 -13.31 -10.90
CA TRP A 82 -13.22 -12.48 -10.14
C TRP A 82 -11.78 -12.96 -10.32
N TRP A 83 -10.87 -12.02 -10.22
CA TRP A 83 -9.43 -12.23 -10.17
C TRP A 83 -8.93 -11.79 -8.81
N LEU A 84 -8.02 -12.55 -8.24
CA LEU A 84 -7.45 -12.25 -6.94
C LEU A 84 -5.98 -11.91 -7.06
N VAL A 85 -5.62 -10.81 -6.41
CA VAL A 85 -4.26 -10.32 -6.32
C VAL A 85 -3.87 -10.22 -4.85
N SER A 86 -2.84 -10.94 -4.42
CA SER A 86 -2.09 -10.67 -3.21
C SER A 86 -1.09 -9.57 -3.55
N ARG A 87 -1.36 -8.36 -3.11
CA ARG A 87 -0.46 -7.23 -3.37
C ARG A 87 0.64 -7.22 -2.34
N GLY A 88 1.89 -7.35 -2.79
CA GLY A 88 3.09 -7.33 -1.98
C GLY A 88 4.03 -6.18 -2.33
N ASP A 89 5.13 -6.09 -1.60
CA ASP A 89 6.13 -5.05 -1.79
C ASP A 89 6.91 -5.23 -3.10
N SER A 90 7.03 -4.15 -3.86
CA SER A 90 7.82 -4.10 -5.10
C SER A 90 9.33 -4.23 -4.88
N THR A 91 9.80 -4.32 -3.64
CA THR A 91 11.19 -4.61 -3.28
C THR A 91 11.35 -5.97 -2.61
N LEU A 92 10.43 -6.91 -2.87
CA LEU A 92 10.46 -8.33 -2.48
C LEU A 92 10.39 -8.60 -0.96
N ARG A 93 9.98 -7.62 -0.13
CA ARG A 93 9.71 -7.81 1.30
C ARG A 93 8.27 -8.27 1.50
N GLY A 94 8.00 -8.95 2.62
CA GLY A 94 6.67 -9.42 2.99
C GLY A 94 6.63 -10.93 3.21
N HIS A 95 5.42 -11.44 3.42
CA HIS A 95 5.16 -12.82 3.87
C HIS A 95 4.99 -13.84 2.73
N PHE A 96 5.65 -13.62 1.58
CA PHE A 96 5.65 -14.66 0.54
C PHE A 96 6.42 -15.91 1.01
N PRO A 97 5.93 -17.15 0.76
CA PRO A 97 4.69 -17.50 0.06
C PRO A 97 3.45 -17.65 0.98
N LEU A 98 3.58 -17.35 2.27
CA LEU A 98 2.55 -17.59 3.29
C LEU A 98 1.16 -17.08 2.88
N GLU A 99 1.08 -15.83 2.39
CA GLU A 99 -0.19 -15.20 2.02
C GLU A 99 -0.85 -15.91 0.84
N VAL A 100 -0.10 -16.19 -0.22
CA VAL A 100 -0.63 -16.89 -1.40
C VAL A 100 -1.01 -18.33 -1.08
N GLU A 101 -0.31 -19.00 -0.18
CA GLU A 101 -0.65 -20.34 0.29
C GLU A 101 -1.98 -20.34 1.07
N VAL A 102 -2.19 -19.38 1.96
CA VAL A 102 -3.46 -19.22 2.68
C VAL A 102 -4.60 -18.89 1.72
N ILE A 103 -4.39 -17.99 0.77
CA ILE A 103 -5.38 -17.63 -0.25
C ILE A 103 -5.75 -18.85 -1.08
N ALA A 104 -4.77 -19.62 -1.52
CA ALA A 104 -5.00 -20.83 -2.32
C ALA A 104 -5.77 -21.91 -1.55
N ALA A 105 -5.50 -22.05 -0.25
CA ALA A 105 -6.21 -22.99 0.62
C ALA A 105 -7.69 -22.61 0.85
N GLU A 106 -7.99 -21.31 0.98
CA GLU A 106 -9.34 -20.84 1.32
C GLU A 106 -10.22 -20.56 0.07
N LEU A 107 -9.63 -20.13 -1.05
CA LEU A 107 -10.36 -19.70 -2.26
C LEU A 107 -10.00 -20.46 -3.54
N GLY A 108 -9.00 -21.36 -3.47
CA GLY A 108 -8.58 -22.16 -4.62
C GLY A 108 -9.57 -23.26 -5.01
N PRO A 109 -9.17 -24.15 -5.94
CA PRO A 109 -7.82 -24.25 -6.52
C PRO A 109 -7.52 -23.16 -7.55
N PHE A 110 -6.23 -22.80 -7.67
CA PHE A 110 -5.68 -21.96 -8.73
C PHE A 110 -4.73 -22.78 -9.59
N ALA A 111 -4.76 -22.59 -10.91
CA ALA A 111 -3.89 -23.29 -11.85
C ALA A 111 -2.42 -22.87 -11.70
N ALA A 112 -2.17 -21.63 -11.30
CA ALA A 112 -0.84 -21.09 -11.07
C ALA A 112 -0.86 -19.87 -10.15
N THR A 113 0.32 -19.55 -9.58
CA THR A 113 0.60 -18.27 -8.92
C THR A 113 1.57 -17.46 -9.80
N LEU A 114 1.13 -16.31 -10.29
CA LEU A 114 1.99 -15.36 -11.01
C LEU A 114 2.71 -14.46 -10.03
N LEU A 115 4.05 -14.44 -10.04
CA LEU A 115 4.90 -13.56 -9.25
C LEU A 115 5.37 -12.39 -10.12
N ILE A 116 4.80 -11.19 -9.91
CA ILE A 116 4.96 -10.01 -10.76
C ILE A 116 5.33 -8.79 -9.91
N PRO A 117 6.56 -8.65 -9.41
CA PRO A 117 6.94 -7.57 -8.50
C PRO A 117 7.18 -6.20 -9.19
N ALA A 118 6.87 -6.06 -10.47
CA ALA A 118 7.13 -4.84 -11.25
C ALA A 118 6.33 -3.62 -10.72
N PHE A 119 7.03 -2.49 -10.63
CA PHE A 119 6.47 -1.17 -10.33
C PHE A 119 7.27 -0.12 -11.12
N PHE A 120 6.81 0.20 -12.31
CA PHE A 120 7.55 1.01 -13.29
C PHE A 120 7.75 2.44 -12.83
N GLU A 121 6.75 3.09 -12.25
CA GLU A 121 6.84 4.46 -11.72
C GLU A 121 7.87 4.57 -10.58
N GLY A 122 8.12 3.47 -9.89
CA GLY A 122 9.16 3.38 -8.88
C GLY A 122 10.49 2.83 -9.38
N GLY A 123 10.65 2.61 -10.69
CA GLY A 123 11.87 2.07 -11.28
C GLY A 123 12.14 0.59 -11.00
N ARG A 124 11.07 -0.20 -10.69
CA ARG A 124 11.18 -1.64 -10.42
C ARG A 124 10.76 -2.43 -11.65
N THR A 125 11.71 -3.19 -12.20
CA THR A 125 11.53 -4.04 -13.39
C THR A 125 12.07 -5.46 -13.13
N THR A 126 11.61 -6.43 -13.92
CA THR A 126 12.15 -7.80 -13.88
C THR A 126 12.60 -8.17 -15.29
N VAL A 127 13.86 -8.49 -15.44
CA VAL A 127 14.50 -8.81 -16.72
C VAL A 127 15.25 -10.14 -16.59
N GLY A 128 14.94 -11.10 -17.43
CA GLY A 128 15.57 -12.42 -17.39
C GLY A 128 15.37 -13.15 -16.04
N GLY A 129 14.28 -12.86 -15.32
CA GLY A 129 13.99 -13.38 -13.99
C GLY A 129 14.72 -12.64 -12.85
N VAL A 130 15.54 -11.63 -13.14
CA VAL A 130 16.23 -10.80 -12.14
C VAL A 130 15.42 -9.55 -11.87
N HIS A 131 15.06 -9.33 -10.61
CA HIS A 131 14.34 -8.12 -10.20
C HIS A 131 15.30 -6.98 -9.89
N LEU A 132 15.02 -5.82 -10.50
CA LEU A 132 15.89 -4.65 -10.50
C LEU A 132 15.20 -3.43 -9.89
N LEU A 133 15.98 -2.56 -9.27
CA LEU A 133 15.62 -1.21 -8.85
C LEU A 133 16.51 -0.21 -9.58
N HIS A 134 15.96 0.60 -10.49
CA HIS A 134 16.70 1.52 -11.34
C HIS A 134 17.90 0.84 -12.05
N GLY A 135 17.71 -0.40 -12.53
CA GLY A 135 18.73 -1.21 -13.21
C GLY A 135 19.70 -1.94 -12.29
N GLN A 136 19.69 -1.69 -10.97
CA GLN A 136 20.50 -2.42 -10.00
C GLN A 136 19.75 -3.61 -9.44
N PRO A 137 20.35 -4.80 -9.28
CA PRO A 137 19.73 -5.94 -8.60
C PRO A 137 19.23 -5.57 -7.19
N VAL A 138 17.95 -5.81 -6.91
CA VAL A 138 17.34 -5.30 -5.67
C VAL A 138 17.97 -5.88 -4.40
N HIS A 139 18.59 -7.08 -4.46
CA HIS A 139 19.30 -7.67 -3.32
C HIS A 139 20.57 -6.91 -2.92
N GLU A 140 21.13 -6.07 -3.78
CA GLU A 140 22.28 -5.23 -3.49
C GLU A 140 21.89 -3.93 -2.78
N THR A 141 20.60 -3.62 -2.73
CA THR A 141 20.06 -2.40 -2.12
C THR A 141 19.81 -2.56 -0.61
N ALA A 142 19.49 -1.45 0.06
CA ALA A 142 19.16 -1.46 1.48
C ALA A 142 17.88 -2.29 1.80
N PHE A 143 16.99 -2.49 0.84
CA PHE A 143 15.75 -3.24 1.03
C PHE A 143 15.97 -4.72 1.34
N ALA A 144 17.00 -5.33 0.75
CA ALA A 144 17.32 -6.73 1.01
C ALA A 144 17.95 -6.97 2.39
N ARG A 145 18.40 -5.90 3.06
CA ARG A 145 18.96 -5.94 4.43
C ARG A 145 17.91 -5.69 5.50
N ASP A 146 16.64 -5.74 5.14
CA ASP A 146 15.54 -5.64 6.10
C ASP A 146 15.66 -6.73 7.19
N SER A 147 15.49 -6.35 8.45
CA SER A 147 15.69 -7.26 9.60
C SER A 147 14.65 -8.39 9.69
N LEU A 148 13.47 -8.22 9.07
CA LEU A 148 12.37 -9.20 9.09
C LEU A 148 12.24 -9.93 7.76
N PHE A 149 12.40 -9.23 6.65
CA PHE A 149 12.09 -9.71 5.31
C PHE A 149 13.32 -9.82 4.40
N GLY A 150 14.51 -9.77 4.96
CA GLY A 150 15.77 -9.83 4.20
C GLY A 150 15.86 -11.03 3.26
N TYR A 151 16.67 -10.89 2.20
CA TYR A 151 16.90 -11.91 1.18
C TYR A 151 18.27 -11.70 0.50
N ALA A 152 18.79 -12.75 -0.15
CA ALA A 152 20.14 -12.74 -0.71
C ALA A 152 20.17 -12.76 -2.24
N SER A 153 19.03 -12.90 -2.92
CA SER A 153 18.99 -13.00 -4.39
C SER A 153 17.87 -12.16 -4.99
N SER A 154 18.16 -11.53 -6.13
CA SER A 154 17.16 -10.87 -6.99
C SER A 154 16.67 -11.78 -8.12
N TYR A 155 17.31 -12.93 -8.35
CA TYR A 155 16.81 -13.92 -9.30
C TYR A 155 15.59 -14.60 -8.70
N LEU A 156 14.41 -14.30 -9.23
CA LEU A 156 13.14 -14.68 -8.61
C LEU A 156 13.00 -16.17 -8.31
N PRO A 157 13.43 -17.13 -9.16
CA PRO A 157 13.38 -18.55 -8.79
C PRO A 157 14.16 -18.88 -7.52
N VAL A 158 15.36 -18.34 -7.35
CA VAL A 158 16.19 -18.53 -6.15
C VAL A 158 15.59 -17.79 -4.95
N TRP A 159 15.02 -16.61 -5.16
CA TRP A 159 14.32 -15.88 -4.12
C TRP A 159 13.09 -16.66 -3.60
N VAL A 160 12.31 -17.29 -4.49
CA VAL A 160 11.17 -18.15 -4.11
C VAL A 160 11.65 -19.35 -3.28
N GLU A 161 12.73 -20.01 -3.69
CA GLU A 161 13.32 -21.11 -2.91
C GLU A 161 13.73 -20.63 -1.52
N GLN A 162 14.45 -19.53 -1.42
CA GLN A 162 14.87 -18.93 -0.16
C GLN A 162 13.67 -18.58 0.74
N LYS A 163 12.68 -17.87 0.19
CA LYS A 163 11.51 -17.39 0.96
C LYS A 163 10.56 -18.54 1.36
N SER A 164 10.49 -19.59 0.59
CA SER A 164 9.73 -20.80 0.94
C SER A 164 10.48 -21.74 1.90
N GLY A 165 11.71 -21.43 2.30
CA GLY A 165 12.54 -22.31 3.12
C GLY A 165 12.89 -23.61 2.39
N GLY A 166 13.07 -23.58 1.07
CA GLY A 166 13.38 -24.74 0.22
C GLY A 166 12.18 -25.61 -0.16
N ARG A 167 10.95 -25.27 0.27
CA ARG A 167 9.75 -26.06 -0.08
C ARG A 167 9.41 -26.00 -1.57
N ILE A 168 9.73 -24.88 -2.21
CA ILE A 168 9.62 -24.65 -3.65
C ILE A 168 11.04 -24.47 -4.17
N ALA A 169 11.60 -25.51 -4.79
CA ALA A 169 12.96 -25.42 -5.33
C ALA A 169 13.03 -24.50 -6.55
N ALA A 170 14.15 -23.80 -6.74
CA ALA A 170 14.33 -22.83 -7.81
C ALA A 170 14.04 -23.40 -9.22
N HIS A 171 14.40 -24.65 -9.46
CA HIS A 171 14.14 -25.32 -10.74
C HIS A 171 12.65 -25.65 -11.00
N GLN A 172 11.81 -25.63 -9.97
CA GLN A 172 10.36 -25.81 -10.07
C GLN A 172 9.63 -24.51 -10.41
N VAL A 173 10.28 -23.37 -10.19
CA VAL A 173 9.72 -22.06 -10.52
C VAL A 173 9.82 -21.85 -12.03
N GLN A 174 8.69 -21.81 -12.70
CA GLN A 174 8.64 -21.53 -14.13
C GLN A 174 8.89 -20.04 -14.37
N ARG A 175 9.34 -19.69 -15.57
CA ARG A 175 9.51 -18.30 -15.96
C ARG A 175 8.60 -17.97 -17.14
N LEU A 176 7.99 -16.80 -17.08
CA LEU A 176 7.34 -16.16 -18.21
C LEU A 176 8.24 -15.01 -18.65
N THR A 177 8.90 -15.18 -19.80
CA THR A 177 9.98 -14.31 -20.25
C THR A 177 9.47 -13.05 -20.93
N GLY A 178 10.29 -11.98 -20.93
CA GLY A 178 9.98 -10.75 -21.67
C GLY A 178 9.74 -11.00 -23.14
N ALA A 179 10.47 -11.91 -23.79
CA ALA A 179 10.28 -12.28 -25.20
C ALA A 179 8.90 -12.91 -25.47
N GLU A 180 8.40 -13.76 -24.56
CA GLU A 180 7.05 -14.33 -24.69
C GLU A 180 5.97 -13.27 -24.50
N LEU A 181 6.19 -12.32 -23.59
CA LEU A 181 5.28 -11.18 -23.40
C LEU A 181 5.29 -10.22 -24.58
N ASP A 182 6.44 -9.97 -25.19
CA ASP A 182 6.55 -9.16 -26.41
C ASP A 182 5.86 -9.84 -27.60
N CYS A 183 6.04 -11.15 -27.72
CA CYS A 183 5.32 -11.93 -28.72
C CYS A 183 3.79 -11.86 -28.50
N ALA A 184 3.34 -11.98 -27.26
CA ALA A 184 1.93 -11.86 -26.91
C ALA A 184 1.36 -10.46 -27.25
N ALA A 185 2.12 -9.41 -26.96
CA ALA A 185 1.75 -8.04 -27.30
C ALA A 185 1.62 -7.83 -28.82
N ALA A 186 2.49 -8.44 -29.60
CA ALA A 186 2.49 -8.32 -31.07
C ALA A 186 1.45 -9.20 -31.76
N SER A 187 1.12 -10.39 -31.19
CA SER A 187 0.30 -11.42 -31.86
C SER A 187 -1.10 -11.63 -31.25
N GLY A 188 -1.49 -10.82 -30.26
CA GLY A 188 -2.80 -10.96 -29.58
C GLY A 188 -2.85 -12.05 -28.53
N GLY A 189 -1.72 -12.70 -28.17
CA GLY A 189 -1.56 -13.52 -26.98
C GLY A 189 -2.07 -14.96 -27.06
N GLN A 190 -2.40 -15.52 -28.23
CA GLN A 190 -2.93 -16.88 -28.38
C GLN A 190 -1.99 -17.93 -27.78
N ALA A 191 -0.71 -17.92 -28.13
CA ALA A 191 0.27 -18.87 -27.63
C ALA A 191 0.45 -18.77 -26.12
N LEU A 192 0.39 -17.55 -25.56
CA LEU A 192 0.43 -17.32 -24.14
C LEU A 192 -0.82 -17.90 -23.43
N ALA A 193 -2.00 -17.72 -24.03
CA ALA A 193 -3.24 -18.28 -23.51
C ALA A 193 -3.18 -19.81 -23.46
N GLU A 194 -2.70 -20.44 -24.54
CA GLU A 194 -2.52 -21.90 -24.60
C GLU A 194 -1.51 -22.40 -23.57
N ARG A 195 -0.38 -21.70 -23.39
CA ARG A 195 0.60 -22.02 -22.36
C ARG A 195 -0.01 -21.94 -20.96
N LEU A 196 -0.71 -20.87 -20.67
CA LEU A 196 -1.35 -20.71 -19.35
C LEU A 196 -2.46 -21.75 -19.15
N ALA A 197 -3.21 -22.14 -20.21
CA ALA A 197 -4.23 -23.19 -20.18
C ALA A 197 -3.66 -24.57 -19.86
N ALA A 198 -2.42 -24.81 -20.20
CA ALA A 198 -1.73 -26.08 -19.95
C ALA A 198 -1.13 -26.19 -18.54
N LEU A 199 -1.24 -25.14 -17.70
CA LEU A 199 -0.72 -25.18 -16.33
C LEU A 199 -1.62 -26.00 -15.43
N ASP A 200 -0.99 -26.84 -14.61
CA ASP A 200 -1.64 -27.67 -13.60
C ASP A 200 -0.74 -27.79 -12.36
N GLY A 201 -1.34 -28.11 -11.21
CA GLY A 201 -0.60 -28.31 -9.97
C GLY A 201 -0.15 -27.03 -9.25
N GLY A 202 -0.60 -25.85 -9.70
CA GLY A 202 -0.37 -24.59 -9.01
C GLY A 202 1.07 -24.07 -9.00
N PRO A 203 1.88 -24.20 -10.09
CA PRO A 203 3.26 -23.74 -10.09
C PRO A 203 3.36 -22.25 -9.87
N VAL A 204 4.51 -21.81 -9.33
CA VAL A 204 4.87 -20.38 -9.30
C VAL A 204 5.52 -20.01 -10.65
N LEU A 205 4.97 -18.99 -11.31
CA LEU A 205 5.54 -18.38 -12.51
C LEU A 205 6.16 -17.04 -12.15
N ALA A 206 7.49 -16.95 -12.20
CA ALA A 206 8.22 -15.68 -12.13
C ALA A 206 8.06 -14.96 -13.48
N VAL A 207 7.44 -13.80 -13.46
CA VAL A 207 7.09 -13.05 -14.67
C VAL A 207 8.07 -11.90 -14.87
N ASP A 208 8.68 -11.84 -16.05
CA ASP A 208 9.41 -10.66 -16.49
C ASP A 208 8.44 -9.48 -16.67
N GLY A 209 8.92 -8.26 -16.46
CA GLY A 209 8.14 -7.04 -16.63
C GLY A 209 9.10 -5.86 -16.70
N GLU A 210 9.40 -5.46 -17.92
CA GLU A 210 10.31 -4.35 -18.21
C GLU A 210 9.54 -3.13 -18.72
N ARG A 211 8.41 -3.38 -19.40
CA ARG A 211 7.59 -2.35 -20.02
C ARG A 211 6.09 -2.57 -19.76
N PRO A 212 5.29 -1.49 -19.68
CA PRO A 212 3.84 -1.58 -19.44
C PRO A 212 3.11 -2.46 -20.47
N GLU A 213 3.52 -2.45 -21.75
CA GLU A 213 2.90 -3.20 -22.84
C GLU A 213 2.97 -4.71 -22.61
N GLN A 214 4.04 -5.20 -22.03
CA GLN A 214 4.22 -6.61 -21.67
C GLN A 214 3.20 -7.06 -20.64
N LEU A 215 3.02 -6.29 -19.57
CA LEU A 215 2.03 -6.59 -18.54
C LEU A 215 0.60 -6.40 -19.04
N ALA A 216 0.37 -5.43 -19.94
CA ALA A 216 -0.93 -5.23 -20.57
C ALA A 216 -1.35 -6.44 -21.43
N ALA A 217 -0.42 -7.01 -22.23
CA ALA A 217 -0.66 -8.22 -23.01
C ALA A 217 -0.98 -9.43 -22.12
N LEU A 218 -0.21 -9.67 -21.07
CA LEU A 218 -0.49 -10.72 -20.09
C LEU A 218 -1.85 -10.52 -19.42
N ALA A 219 -2.17 -9.29 -19.02
CA ALA A 219 -3.42 -8.95 -18.37
C ALA A 219 -4.63 -9.20 -19.29
N GLN A 220 -4.50 -8.91 -20.57
CA GLN A 220 -5.53 -9.21 -21.57
C GLN A 220 -5.80 -10.71 -21.63
N VAL A 221 -4.75 -11.54 -21.72
CA VAL A 221 -4.88 -12.99 -21.75
C VAL A 221 -5.51 -13.51 -20.45
N VAL A 222 -5.06 -13.06 -19.29
CA VAL A 222 -5.59 -13.48 -17.98
C VAL A 222 -7.08 -13.11 -17.85
N ARG A 223 -7.48 -11.91 -18.29
CA ARG A 223 -8.90 -11.50 -18.25
C ARG A 223 -9.79 -12.35 -19.17
N GLN A 224 -9.31 -12.71 -20.33
CA GLN A 224 -10.09 -13.45 -21.34
C GLN A 224 -10.16 -14.95 -21.06
N ALA A 225 -9.03 -15.54 -20.67
CA ALA A 225 -8.91 -16.99 -20.56
C ALA A 225 -9.38 -17.55 -19.20
N TRP A 226 -9.01 -16.88 -18.08
CA TRP A 226 -9.24 -17.47 -16.77
C TRP A 226 -9.62 -16.48 -15.67
N PRO A 227 -10.91 -16.30 -15.41
CA PRO A 227 -11.33 -15.41 -14.32
C PRO A 227 -10.89 -15.87 -12.93
N ARG A 228 -10.79 -17.19 -12.66
CA ARG A 228 -10.49 -17.77 -11.36
C ARG A 228 -9.24 -18.64 -11.31
N ALA A 229 -8.66 -18.97 -12.46
CA ALA A 229 -7.62 -19.99 -12.53
C ALA A 229 -6.22 -19.53 -12.09
N VAL A 230 -6.00 -18.22 -11.94
CA VAL A 230 -4.68 -17.65 -11.64
C VAL A 230 -4.76 -16.75 -10.42
N LEU A 231 -3.89 -17.03 -9.43
CA LEU A 231 -3.58 -16.13 -8.32
C LEU A 231 -2.39 -15.25 -8.70
N SER A 232 -2.43 -13.97 -8.38
CA SER A 232 -1.28 -13.09 -8.62
C SER A 232 -0.68 -12.64 -7.28
N GLN A 233 0.63 -12.81 -7.11
CA GLN A 233 1.43 -12.11 -6.12
C GLN A 233 2.15 -10.98 -6.85
N SER A 234 1.78 -9.73 -6.60
CA SER A 234 2.27 -8.65 -7.44
C SER A 234 2.48 -7.32 -6.72
N ALA A 235 3.16 -6.41 -7.41
CA ALA A 235 3.18 -4.99 -7.07
C ALA A 235 2.23 -4.18 -7.97
N ALA A 236 2.34 -2.86 -7.94
CA ALA A 236 1.34 -1.93 -8.44
C ALA A 236 1.13 -1.98 -9.97
N SER A 237 2.19 -2.18 -10.78
CA SER A 237 2.05 -2.12 -12.24
C SER A 237 1.20 -3.27 -12.82
N TRP A 238 1.21 -4.45 -12.18
CA TRP A 238 0.32 -5.53 -12.57
C TRP A 238 -1.15 -5.21 -12.33
N ILE A 239 -1.46 -4.63 -11.17
CA ILE A 239 -2.84 -4.26 -10.81
C ILE A 239 -3.38 -3.24 -11.81
N GLN A 240 -2.58 -2.25 -12.17
CA GLN A 240 -2.93 -1.26 -13.18
C GLN A 240 -3.22 -1.91 -14.54
N ALA A 241 -2.34 -2.81 -15.01
CA ALA A 241 -2.52 -3.54 -16.24
C ALA A 241 -3.76 -4.45 -16.21
N LEU A 242 -3.96 -5.18 -15.12
CA LEU A 242 -5.10 -6.10 -14.97
C LEU A 242 -6.42 -5.33 -14.92
N ALA A 243 -6.46 -4.18 -14.27
CA ALA A 243 -7.66 -3.35 -14.18
C ALA A 243 -8.01 -2.66 -15.50
N ALA A 244 -7.04 -2.35 -16.34
CA ALA A 244 -7.18 -1.58 -17.57
C ALA A 244 -8.08 -0.35 -17.38
N LEU A 245 -7.87 0.38 -16.27
CA LEU A 245 -8.62 1.58 -15.99
C LEU A 245 -8.38 2.64 -17.07
N PRO A 246 -9.39 3.46 -17.39
CA PRO A 246 -9.17 4.63 -18.22
C PRO A 246 -8.14 5.56 -17.56
N PRO A 247 -7.58 6.53 -18.28
CA PRO A 247 -6.74 7.54 -17.67
C PRO A 247 -7.41 8.18 -16.46
N GLN A 248 -6.61 8.53 -15.46
CA GLN A 248 -7.09 9.17 -14.23
C GLN A 248 -7.95 10.40 -14.56
N PRO A 249 -9.20 10.47 -14.07
CA PRO A 249 -10.13 11.52 -14.47
C PRO A 249 -9.76 12.91 -13.94
N LEU A 250 -9.04 12.96 -12.82
CA LEU A 250 -8.58 14.20 -12.19
C LEU A 250 -7.06 14.24 -12.20
N ALA A 251 -6.48 15.20 -12.89
CA ALA A 251 -5.04 15.49 -12.79
C ALA A 251 -4.68 15.95 -11.36
N GLY A 252 -3.38 15.94 -11.02
CA GLY A 252 -2.90 16.30 -9.69
C GLY A 252 -3.42 17.65 -9.18
N ALA A 253 -3.45 18.67 -10.03
CA ALA A 253 -4.01 20.00 -9.69
C ALA A 253 -5.51 19.95 -9.32
N ALA A 254 -6.31 19.14 -10.03
CA ALA A 254 -7.72 18.98 -9.73
C ALA A 254 -7.95 18.18 -8.44
N LEU A 255 -7.11 17.17 -8.17
CA LEU A 255 -7.12 16.43 -6.91
C LEU A 255 -6.77 17.34 -5.72
N ALA A 256 -5.79 18.22 -5.87
CA ALA A 256 -5.43 19.16 -4.82
C ALA A 256 -6.59 20.12 -4.46
N ARG A 257 -7.46 20.44 -5.42
CA ARG A 257 -8.66 21.27 -5.19
C ARG A 257 -9.77 20.57 -4.39
N LEU A 258 -9.67 19.26 -4.16
CA LEU A 258 -10.60 18.57 -3.27
C LEU A 258 -10.41 18.96 -1.80
N ARG A 259 -9.31 19.64 -1.47
CA ARG A 259 -9.10 20.19 -0.12
C ARG A 259 -10.21 21.16 0.28
N ARG A 260 -10.51 21.21 1.56
CA ARG A 260 -11.39 22.24 2.12
C ARG A 260 -10.63 23.57 2.26
N PRO A 261 -11.31 24.73 2.34
CA PRO A 261 -10.65 26.04 2.52
C PRO A 261 -10.18 26.25 3.98
N LYS A 262 -9.40 25.32 4.50
CA LYS A 262 -8.83 25.29 5.86
C LYS A 262 -7.37 24.84 5.77
N PRO A 263 -6.51 25.17 6.77
CA PRO A 263 -5.16 24.62 6.83
C PRO A 263 -5.14 23.09 6.86
N GLY A 264 -4.05 22.49 6.39
CA GLY A 264 -3.83 21.05 6.49
C GLY A 264 -3.12 20.65 7.77
N LEU A 265 -2.90 19.32 7.92
CA LEU A 265 -2.02 18.74 8.92
C LEU A 265 -1.10 17.73 8.23
N VAL A 266 0.20 17.77 8.53
CA VAL A 266 1.17 16.80 8.04
C VAL A 266 1.62 15.90 9.18
N LEU A 267 1.51 14.58 9.02
CA LEU A 267 1.99 13.55 9.94
C LEU A 267 3.22 12.87 9.35
N VAL A 268 4.34 12.85 10.08
CA VAL A 268 5.57 12.17 9.68
C VAL A 268 5.97 11.15 10.74
N GLY A 269 5.43 9.93 10.61
CA GLY A 269 5.77 8.80 11.49
C GLY A 269 6.99 8.00 11.02
N SER A 270 7.35 8.08 9.73
CA SER A 270 8.51 7.40 9.16
C SER A 270 9.82 8.11 9.56
N HIS A 271 10.83 7.34 9.95
CA HIS A 271 12.17 7.78 10.37
C HIS A 271 13.30 7.23 9.48
N VAL A 272 12.96 6.80 8.25
CA VAL A 272 13.99 6.42 7.27
C VAL A 272 14.73 7.68 6.78
N PRO A 273 16.01 7.57 6.36
CA PRO A 273 16.81 8.74 5.97
C PRO A 273 16.16 9.66 4.93
N LEU A 274 15.45 9.08 3.96
CA LEU A 274 14.71 9.87 2.98
C LEU A 274 13.58 10.69 3.63
N ALA A 275 12.86 10.12 4.61
CA ALA A 275 11.82 10.84 5.32
C ALA A 275 12.39 11.99 6.15
N ASP A 276 13.60 11.84 6.69
CA ASP A 276 14.29 12.91 7.41
C ASP A 276 14.68 14.06 6.50
N ALA A 277 15.24 13.75 5.32
CA ALA A 277 15.55 14.75 4.30
C ALA A 277 14.29 15.51 3.84
N GLN A 278 13.20 14.80 3.58
CA GLN A 278 11.92 15.38 3.17
C GLN A 278 11.30 16.25 4.25
N LEU A 279 11.35 15.84 5.51
CA LEU A 279 10.89 16.65 6.65
C LEU A 279 11.70 17.93 6.78
N THR A 280 13.02 17.85 6.67
CA THR A 280 13.93 18.99 6.72
C THR A 280 13.57 20.02 5.63
N GLN A 281 13.33 19.57 4.40
CA GLN A 281 12.92 20.44 3.30
C GLN A 281 11.53 21.06 3.55
N LEU A 282 10.56 20.29 4.02
CA LEU A 282 9.23 20.81 4.33
C LEU A 282 9.28 21.90 5.40
N LEU A 283 10.09 21.72 6.44
CA LEU A 283 10.21 22.72 7.53
C LEU A 283 10.92 24.02 7.13
N THR A 284 11.47 24.13 5.92
CA THR A 284 11.92 25.41 5.37
C THR A 284 10.76 26.33 4.94
N GLU A 285 9.56 25.77 4.76
CA GLU A 285 8.39 26.56 4.35
C GLU A 285 7.86 27.38 5.52
N PRO A 286 7.73 28.73 5.39
CA PRO A 286 7.35 29.61 6.51
C PRO A 286 5.97 29.33 7.10
N ARG A 287 5.09 28.69 6.33
CA ARG A 287 3.74 28.31 6.78
C ARG A 287 3.68 26.96 7.45
N CYS A 288 4.78 26.20 7.48
CA CYS A 288 4.89 24.92 8.15
C CYS A 288 5.51 25.07 9.54
N VAL A 289 4.82 24.60 10.57
CA VAL A 289 5.30 24.66 11.97
C VAL A 289 5.53 23.25 12.48
N GLY A 290 6.80 22.92 12.72
CA GLY A 290 7.21 21.61 13.24
C GLY A 290 6.83 21.43 14.71
N LEU A 291 6.21 20.29 15.03
CA LEU A 291 5.87 19.84 16.37
C LEU A 291 6.39 18.43 16.57
N GLU A 292 7.42 18.27 17.39
CA GLU A 292 8.07 17.00 17.64
C GLU A 292 7.38 16.20 18.76
N LEU A 293 7.09 14.94 18.49
CA LEU A 293 6.73 13.95 19.50
C LEU A 293 8.01 13.29 20.04
N PRO A 294 8.40 13.58 21.29
CA PRO A 294 9.68 13.11 21.87
C PRO A 294 9.61 11.62 22.18
N VAL A 295 10.06 10.77 21.26
CA VAL A 295 9.95 9.30 21.32
C VAL A 295 10.54 8.73 22.59
N ALA A 296 11.72 9.19 23.01
CA ALA A 296 12.38 8.70 24.24
C ALA A 296 11.56 9.01 25.52
N LYS A 297 10.86 10.16 25.57
CA LYS A 297 9.97 10.50 26.68
C LYS A 297 8.74 9.60 26.68
N LEU A 298 8.14 9.39 25.51
CA LEU A 298 6.98 8.51 25.35
C LEU A 298 7.30 7.07 25.70
N ALA A 299 8.45 6.55 25.28
CA ALA A 299 8.91 5.21 25.65
C ALA A 299 8.99 5.03 27.18
N ARG A 300 9.57 6.00 27.90
CA ARG A 300 9.64 5.96 29.37
C ARG A 300 8.25 6.03 30.03
N LEU A 301 7.34 6.82 29.46
CA LEU A 301 5.97 6.92 29.99
C LEU A 301 5.21 5.62 29.84
N LEU A 302 5.37 4.91 28.71
CA LEU A 302 4.73 3.61 28.46
C LEU A 302 5.20 2.51 29.41
N GLU A 303 6.40 2.64 29.96
CA GLU A 303 6.98 1.72 30.95
C GLU A 303 6.69 2.13 32.40
N GLY A 304 6.16 3.31 32.60
CA GLY A 304 5.87 3.88 33.92
C GLY A 304 4.62 3.27 34.58
N PRO A 305 4.38 3.60 35.88
CA PRO A 305 3.28 3.04 36.65
C PRO A 305 1.90 3.58 36.24
N LEU A 306 1.82 4.72 35.58
CA LEU A 306 0.56 5.40 35.19
C LEU A 306 0.63 5.92 33.75
N PRO A 307 0.79 5.01 32.76
CA PRO A 307 1.01 5.45 31.37
C PRO A 307 -0.21 6.18 30.77
N GLU A 308 -1.42 5.69 30.99
CA GLU A 308 -2.63 6.22 30.37
C GLU A 308 -2.98 7.66 30.79
N PRO A 309 -3.03 8.04 32.10
CA PRO A 309 -3.30 9.41 32.51
C PRO A 309 -2.24 10.40 32.03
N LEU A 310 -0.97 9.99 32.02
CA LEU A 310 0.13 10.85 31.57
C LEU A 310 0.11 11.04 30.06
N LEU A 311 -0.22 10.01 29.29
CA LEU A 311 -0.42 10.11 27.83
C LEU A 311 -1.60 11.01 27.50
N ALA A 312 -2.73 10.90 28.22
CA ALA A 312 -3.90 11.75 28.02
C ALA A 312 -3.58 13.25 28.29
N SER A 313 -2.82 13.53 29.35
CA SER A 313 -2.36 14.90 29.64
C SER A 313 -1.48 15.45 28.52
N LEU A 314 -0.52 14.68 28.05
CA LEU A 314 0.35 15.09 26.94
C LEU A 314 -0.44 15.26 25.63
N GLU A 315 -1.41 14.39 25.37
CA GLU A 315 -2.29 14.50 24.20
C GLU A 315 -3.06 15.82 24.22
N ALA A 316 -3.60 16.21 25.39
CA ALA A 316 -4.27 17.50 25.57
C ALA A 316 -3.33 18.68 25.30
N ASP A 317 -2.10 18.63 25.79
CA ASP A 317 -1.09 19.69 25.57
C ASP A 317 -0.74 19.82 24.07
N TRP A 318 -0.55 18.71 23.36
CA TRP A 318 -0.30 18.75 21.90
C TRP A 318 -1.50 19.24 21.12
N LEU A 319 -2.72 18.87 21.50
CA LEU A 319 -3.92 19.41 20.88
C LEU A 319 -4.01 20.94 21.00
N VAL A 320 -3.66 21.49 22.14
CA VAL A 320 -3.60 22.96 22.33
C VAL A 320 -2.59 23.60 21.38
N GLN A 321 -1.38 23.00 21.28
CA GLN A 321 -0.33 23.52 20.39
C GLN A 321 -0.75 23.42 18.92
N LEU A 322 -1.28 22.28 18.47
CA LEU A 322 -1.73 22.04 17.11
C LEU A 322 -2.85 23.03 16.73
N ARG A 323 -3.85 23.21 17.60
CA ARG A 323 -4.95 24.16 17.38
C ARG A 323 -4.45 25.60 17.30
N ARG A 324 -3.43 25.96 18.09
CA ARG A 324 -2.82 27.30 18.03
C ARG A 324 -2.20 27.57 16.66
N VAL A 325 -1.47 26.60 16.10
CA VAL A 325 -0.87 26.71 14.76
C VAL A 325 -1.95 26.83 13.70
N LEU A 326 -2.99 25.98 13.74
CA LEU A 326 -4.13 26.04 12.83
C LEU A 326 -4.86 27.39 12.87
N ALA A 327 -5.06 27.94 14.07
CA ALA A 327 -5.72 29.26 14.27
C ALA A 327 -4.91 30.41 13.66
N GLN A 328 -3.61 30.25 13.45
CA GLN A 328 -2.75 31.21 12.77
C GLN A 328 -2.76 31.05 11.25
N GLY A 329 -3.56 30.12 10.70
CA GLY A 329 -3.60 29.82 9.28
C GLY A 329 -2.36 29.07 8.78
N GLN A 330 -1.58 28.49 9.68
CA GLN A 330 -0.38 27.70 9.37
C GLN A 330 -0.66 26.21 9.38
N THR A 331 0.21 25.44 8.73
CA THR A 331 0.14 23.97 8.68
C THR A 331 1.02 23.37 9.78
N PRO A 332 0.45 22.73 10.83
CA PRO A 332 1.25 21.95 11.77
C PRO A 332 1.82 20.71 11.09
N VAL A 333 3.09 20.45 11.36
CA VAL A 333 3.83 19.25 10.93
C VAL A 333 4.18 18.45 12.17
N LEU A 334 3.38 17.43 12.48
CA LEU A 334 3.57 16.57 13.63
C LEU A 334 4.48 15.40 13.24
N TYR A 335 5.62 15.26 13.90
CA TYR A 335 6.60 14.23 13.56
C TYR A 335 7.22 13.60 14.81
N THR A 336 7.63 12.34 14.69
CA THR A 336 8.38 11.63 15.74
C THR A 336 9.83 12.12 15.79
N SER A 337 10.49 12.07 16.94
CA SER A 337 11.94 12.34 17.07
C SER A 337 12.73 11.59 16.00
N ARG A 338 13.75 12.23 15.43
CA ARG A 338 14.59 11.64 14.39
C ARG A 338 15.60 10.67 14.98
N GLY A 339 16.01 9.72 14.16
CA GLY A 339 16.83 8.59 14.57
C GLY A 339 16.00 7.45 15.17
N GLU A 340 16.64 6.31 15.32
CA GLU A 340 16.01 5.10 15.86
C GLU A 340 16.33 4.93 17.35
N LEU A 341 15.29 4.84 18.18
CA LEU A 341 15.47 4.51 19.60
C LEU A 341 15.81 3.02 19.73
N GLN A 342 16.94 2.72 20.39
CA GLN A 342 17.32 1.36 20.72
C GLN A 342 16.36 0.81 21.78
N CYS A 343 15.61 -0.22 21.41
CA CYS A 343 14.70 -0.93 22.29
C CYS A 343 15.32 -2.26 22.75
N ALA A 344 15.01 -2.70 23.97
CA ALA A 344 15.54 -3.95 24.51
C ALA A 344 15.01 -5.20 23.80
N SER A 345 13.88 -5.11 23.09
CA SER A 345 13.29 -6.20 22.34
C SER A 345 12.46 -5.73 21.15
N VAL A 346 12.25 -6.63 20.19
CA VAL A 346 11.34 -6.40 19.05
C VAL A 346 9.91 -6.11 19.54
N ALA A 347 9.46 -6.79 20.59
CA ALA A 347 8.13 -6.57 21.15
C ALA A 347 7.98 -5.15 21.76
N GLN A 348 9.01 -4.65 22.43
CA GLN A 348 9.04 -3.29 22.97
C GLN A 348 9.01 -2.26 21.84
N ARG A 349 9.84 -2.46 20.80
CA ARG A 349 9.87 -1.61 19.61
C ARG A 349 8.50 -1.54 18.92
N ARG A 350 7.83 -2.69 18.78
CA ARG A 350 6.49 -2.76 18.20
C ARG A 350 5.47 -1.99 19.04
N ARG A 351 5.41 -2.24 20.36
CA ARG A 351 4.50 -1.53 21.28
C ARG A 351 4.70 -0.01 21.23
N LEU A 352 5.96 0.45 21.17
CA LEU A 352 6.25 1.87 21.05
C LEU A 352 5.76 2.44 19.71
N GLY A 353 6.01 1.74 18.61
CA GLY A 353 5.54 2.14 17.28
C GLY A 353 4.01 2.24 17.21
N ASP A 354 3.31 1.24 17.72
CA ASP A 354 1.84 1.20 17.78
C ASP A 354 1.28 2.35 18.64
N ALA A 355 1.88 2.61 19.79
CA ALA A 355 1.47 3.70 20.68
C ALA A 355 1.69 5.09 20.05
N LEU A 356 2.81 5.29 19.35
CA LEU A 356 3.09 6.53 18.62
C LEU A 356 2.09 6.73 17.47
N ALA A 357 1.83 5.70 16.68
CA ALA A 357 0.86 5.75 15.59
C ALA A 357 -0.55 6.04 16.11
N ALA A 358 -0.96 5.38 17.21
CA ALA A 358 -2.26 5.60 17.85
C ALA A 358 -2.39 7.04 18.40
N LEU A 359 -1.35 7.58 19.03
CA LEU A 359 -1.34 8.96 19.50
C LEU A 359 -1.50 9.96 18.35
N MET A 360 -0.69 9.81 17.29
CA MET A 360 -0.78 10.66 16.09
C MET A 360 -2.17 10.59 15.44
N ALA A 361 -2.75 9.39 15.39
CA ALA A 361 -4.08 9.15 14.83
C ALA A 361 -5.18 9.84 15.65
N ARG A 362 -5.14 9.74 16.98
CA ARG A 362 -6.11 10.43 17.87
C ARG A 362 -6.01 11.95 17.77
N LEU A 363 -4.78 12.50 17.75
CA LEU A 363 -4.56 13.94 17.56
C LEU A 363 -5.12 14.41 16.22
N ALA A 364 -4.88 13.69 15.14
CA ALA A 364 -5.41 14.02 13.82
C ALA A 364 -6.94 13.90 13.76
N ALA A 365 -7.53 12.86 14.36
CA ALA A 365 -8.97 12.67 14.43
C ALA A 365 -9.67 13.80 15.18
N ALA A 366 -9.12 14.24 16.32
CA ALA A 366 -9.65 15.35 17.11
C ALA A 366 -9.58 16.71 16.36
N LEU A 367 -8.73 16.81 15.35
CA LEU A 367 -8.55 18.00 14.52
C LEU A 367 -9.28 17.90 13.17
N ALA A 368 -9.71 16.72 12.72
CA ALA A 368 -10.28 16.48 11.40
C ALA A 368 -11.38 17.47 10.97
N PRO A 369 -12.31 17.92 11.84
CA PRO A 369 -13.30 18.95 11.47
C PRO A 369 -12.69 20.32 11.17
N GLN A 370 -11.48 20.60 11.63
CA GLN A 370 -10.78 21.87 11.47
C GLN A 370 -9.80 21.85 10.30
N LEU A 371 -9.59 20.67 9.67
CA LEU A 371 -8.56 20.48 8.63
C LEU A 371 -9.13 20.64 7.23
N GLY A 372 -8.32 21.18 6.35
CA GLY A 372 -8.55 21.23 4.91
C GLY A 372 -8.16 19.92 4.22
N TYR A 373 -7.09 19.30 4.70
CA TYR A 373 -6.54 18.05 4.20
C TYR A 373 -5.60 17.42 5.24
N LEU A 374 -5.22 16.17 5.01
CA LEU A 374 -4.17 15.45 5.75
C LEU A 374 -3.09 14.95 4.78
N ILE A 375 -1.83 15.03 5.19
CA ILE A 375 -0.73 14.28 4.56
C ILE A 375 -0.20 13.31 5.61
N SER A 376 -0.25 12.01 5.33
CA SER A 376 0.21 10.97 6.25
C SER A 376 1.38 10.21 5.66
N LYS A 377 2.58 10.44 6.21
CA LYS A 377 3.83 9.83 5.76
C LYS A 377 4.24 8.66 6.64
N GLY A 378 4.16 7.48 6.05
CA GLY A 378 4.47 6.18 6.67
C GLY A 378 3.27 5.24 6.69
N GLY A 379 3.49 3.98 6.31
CA GLY A 379 2.41 2.99 6.17
C GLY A 379 1.63 2.77 7.47
N ILE A 380 2.31 2.45 8.57
CA ILE A 380 1.68 2.21 9.89
C ILE A 380 0.89 3.44 10.34
N THR A 381 1.48 4.65 10.24
CA THR A 381 0.82 5.90 10.59
C THR A 381 -0.46 6.11 9.79
N THR A 382 -0.41 5.85 8.48
CA THR A 382 -1.56 6.00 7.59
C THR A 382 -2.67 4.99 7.91
N HIS A 383 -2.31 3.72 8.14
CA HIS A 383 -3.29 2.70 8.51
C HIS A 383 -4.01 3.06 9.80
N THR A 384 -3.25 3.34 10.86
CA THR A 384 -3.80 3.68 12.18
C THR A 384 -4.65 4.96 12.13
N LEU A 385 -4.22 5.96 11.33
CA LEU A 385 -5.02 7.16 11.11
C LEU A 385 -6.38 6.83 10.49
N LEU A 386 -6.42 6.07 9.39
CA LEU A 386 -7.66 5.81 8.66
C LEU A 386 -8.57 4.82 9.40
N ALA A 387 -8.01 3.71 9.88
CA ALA A 387 -8.79 2.62 10.49
C ALA A 387 -9.22 2.92 11.93
N ASP A 388 -8.30 3.43 12.76
CA ASP A 388 -8.53 3.61 14.19
C ASP A 388 -8.84 5.07 14.55
N GLY A 389 -8.06 6.02 14.04
CA GLY A 389 -8.24 7.44 14.32
C GLY A 389 -9.54 7.98 13.74
N LEU A 390 -9.73 7.87 12.45
CA LEU A 390 -10.93 8.31 11.75
C LEU A 390 -12.05 7.25 11.75
N ALA A 391 -11.78 6.05 12.27
CA ALA A 391 -12.72 4.93 12.42
C ALA A 391 -13.45 4.55 11.11
N LEU A 392 -12.79 4.69 9.95
CA LEU A 392 -13.38 4.46 8.65
C LEU A 392 -13.52 2.96 8.35
N ALA A 393 -14.61 2.58 7.71
CA ALA A 393 -14.77 1.24 7.16
C ALA A 393 -14.14 1.11 5.78
N ALA A 394 -14.16 2.21 5.00
CA ALA A 394 -13.61 2.30 3.66
C ALA A 394 -13.21 3.73 3.33
N VAL A 395 -12.36 3.88 2.32
CA VAL A 395 -12.04 5.16 1.67
C VAL A 395 -12.14 5.00 0.16
N GLU A 396 -12.31 6.09 -0.57
CA GLU A 396 -12.26 6.09 -2.02
C GLU A 396 -10.92 6.61 -2.53
N LEU A 397 -10.25 5.81 -3.35
CA LEU A 397 -9.03 6.18 -4.04
C LEU A 397 -9.38 7.15 -5.18
N LYS A 398 -8.98 8.40 -5.08
CA LYS A 398 -9.26 9.43 -6.09
C LYS A 398 -8.23 9.47 -7.21
N GLY A 399 -7.01 9.04 -6.95
CA GLY A 399 -5.91 9.01 -7.88
C GLY A 399 -4.60 9.50 -7.28
N GLN A 400 -3.60 9.67 -8.12
CA GLN A 400 -2.28 10.16 -7.73
C GLN A 400 -2.22 11.69 -7.79
N LEU A 401 -1.86 12.31 -6.69
CA LEU A 401 -1.51 13.74 -6.66
C LEU A 401 -0.16 13.98 -7.38
N LEU A 402 0.82 13.15 -7.04
CA LEU A 402 2.12 13.01 -7.66
C LEU A 402 2.40 11.52 -7.89
N PRO A 403 3.31 11.14 -8.78
CA PRO A 403 3.61 9.74 -9.04
C PRO A 403 3.85 8.93 -7.74
N GLY A 404 3.04 7.88 -7.53
CA GLY A 404 3.09 7.03 -6.36
C GLY A 404 2.49 7.60 -5.07
N LEU A 405 1.94 8.82 -5.07
CA LEU A 405 1.26 9.43 -3.92
C LEU A 405 -0.26 9.45 -4.14
N SER A 406 -0.96 8.53 -3.51
CA SER A 406 -2.40 8.38 -3.66
C SER A 406 -3.18 9.34 -2.75
N LEU A 407 -4.16 10.03 -3.33
CA LEU A 407 -5.14 10.79 -2.59
C LEU A 407 -6.38 9.93 -2.36
N VAL A 408 -6.74 9.74 -1.10
CA VAL A 408 -7.99 9.09 -0.69
C VAL A 408 -8.95 10.13 -0.12
N LEU A 409 -10.23 9.87 -0.29
CA LEU A 409 -11.27 10.70 0.34
C LEU A 409 -11.88 9.93 1.51
N ALA A 410 -11.67 10.46 2.71
CA ALA A 410 -12.29 9.95 3.92
C ALA A 410 -13.76 10.37 3.97
N ASP A 411 -14.66 9.40 4.06
CA ASP A 411 -16.11 9.61 4.16
C ASP A 411 -16.46 10.02 5.60
N LEU A 412 -16.33 11.30 5.85
CA LEU A 412 -16.72 11.97 7.09
C LEU A 412 -17.90 12.90 6.80
N PRO A 413 -18.59 13.44 7.83
CA PRO A 413 -19.69 14.41 7.62
C PRO A 413 -19.33 15.56 6.67
N GLU A 414 -18.08 16.03 6.72
CA GLU A 414 -17.43 16.79 5.67
C GLU A 414 -16.31 15.90 5.10
N PRO A 415 -16.34 15.48 3.81
CA PRO A 415 -15.32 14.64 3.23
C PRO A 415 -13.92 15.27 3.36
N LEU A 416 -12.95 14.50 3.86
CA LEU A 416 -11.59 14.96 4.11
C LEU A 416 -10.59 14.27 3.19
N PRO A 417 -9.87 15.00 2.32
CA PRO A 417 -8.79 14.43 1.52
C PRO A 417 -7.61 14.03 2.40
N VAL A 418 -7.12 12.82 2.23
CA VAL A 418 -5.93 12.30 2.89
C VAL A 418 -4.94 11.85 1.83
N LEU A 419 -3.77 12.47 1.78
CA LEU A 419 -2.66 12.04 0.94
C LEU A 419 -1.88 10.95 1.67
N THR A 420 -1.88 9.76 1.11
CA THR A 420 -1.10 8.62 1.62
C THR A 420 0.29 8.66 1.02
N PHE A 421 1.31 8.72 1.87
CA PHE A 421 2.68 8.92 1.44
C PHE A 421 3.59 7.80 1.96
N PRO A 422 4.11 6.90 1.09
CA PRO A 422 5.07 5.87 1.47
C PRO A 422 6.32 6.46 2.13
N GLY A 423 6.88 5.76 3.11
CA GLY A 423 8.08 6.24 3.82
C GLY A 423 9.31 6.42 2.94
N ASN A 424 9.42 5.62 1.88
CA ASN A 424 10.60 5.49 1.01
C ASN A 424 10.36 5.89 -0.45
N LEU A 425 9.40 6.78 -0.71
CA LEU A 425 9.05 7.22 -2.06
C LEU A 425 9.47 8.66 -2.31
N GLY A 426 9.83 8.94 -3.57
CA GLY A 426 10.22 10.25 -4.06
C GLY A 426 11.68 10.61 -3.77
N ASP A 427 12.00 11.88 -3.87
CA ASP A 427 13.27 12.51 -3.51
C ASP A 427 13.15 13.38 -2.26
N GLY A 428 14.22 14.13 -1.93
CA GLY A 428 14.25 14.98 -0.74
C GLY A 428 13.21 16.10 -0.74
N ASP A 429 12.71 16.51 -1.90
CA ASP A 429 11.77 17.64 -2.06
C ASP A 429 10.30 17.21 -2.18
N THR A 430 10.04 15.94 -2.42
CA THR A 430 8.71 15.43 -2.77
C THR A 430 7.65 15.74 -1.70
N LEU A 431 7.95 15.72 -0.40
CA LEU A 431 6.98 16.03 0.65
C LEU A 431 6.63 17.52 0.66
N ARG A 432 7.61 18.41 0.45
CA ARG A 432 7.40 19.85 0.32
C ARG A 432 6.54 20.16 -0.90
N LEU A 433 6.84 19.55 -2.03
CA LEU A 433 6.07 19.70 -3.27
C LEU A 433 4.62 19.21 -3.09
N ALA A 434 4.41 18.06 -2.48
CA ALA A 434 3.07 17.54 -2.17
C ALA A 434 2.27 18.49 -1.28
N TRP A 435 2.90 19.08 -0.25
CA TRP A 435 2.29 20.09 0.60
C TRP A 435 1.96 21.35 -0.18
N ARG A 436 2.87 21.85 -1.03
CA ARG A 436 2.64 23.05 -1.86
C ARG A 436 1.45 22.85 -2.80
N TRP A 437 1.32 21.68 -3.41
CA TRP A 437 0.13 21.31 -4.20
C TRP A 437 -1.14 21.35 -3.36
N MET A 438 -1.13 20.74 -2.18
CA MET A 438 -2.29 20.75 -1.29
C MET A 438 -2.61 22.13 -0.73
N GLU A 439 -1.65 23.03 -0.63
CA GLU A 439 -1.88 24.43 -0.28
C GLU A 439 -2.31 25.30 -1.48
N GLY A 440 -2.27 24.78 -2.69
CA GLY A 440 -2.57 25.53 -3.92
C GLY A 440 -1.52 26.58 -4.26
N LEU A 441 -0.27 26.32 -3.88
CA LEU A 441 0.89 27.18 -4.14
C LEU A 441 1.63 26.78 -5.43
N GLU A 442 1.28 25.64 -6.01
CA GLU A 442 1.76 25.18 -7.32
C GLU A 442 0.67 25.38 -8.37
N SER A 443 1.04 25.95 -9.52
CA SER A 443 0.20 25.96 -10.73
C SER A 443 0.46 24.70 -11.55
N ALA A 444 -0.60 24.13 -12.13
CA ALA A 444 -0.43 23.21 -13.25
C ALA A 444 -0.06 24.07 -14.47
N ASP A 445 1.20 24.06 -14.84
CA ASP A 445 1.64 24.51 -16.16
C ASP A 445 1.43 23.39 -17.16
#